data_315fb09d1cff206e965390eb00d10e44
#
_entry.id   315fb09d1cff206e965390eb00d10e44
#
_cell.length_a   1.000
_cell.length_b   1.000
_cell.length_c   1.000
_cell.angle_alpha   90.00
_cell.angle_beta   90.00
_cell.angle_gamma   90.00
#
_symmetry.space_group_name_H-M   'P 1'
#
loop_
_entity.id
_entity.type
_entity.pdbx_description
1 polymer ?
#
loop_
_entity_poly.entity_id
_entity_poly.type
_entity_poly.pdbx_seq_one_letter_code
_entity_poly.pdbx_strand_id
1 'polypeptide(L)'
;DVWRALRIPGARLSAAQKRAKPTLRFNEIPDFYKAGVKRYMRRMVVKRSWSHCSEMLRYIRTFFRLFYENQYEDGFLKSLNRFDIEKYLEWIAEAYEHDNATYASKSVSFIREYLDYIQMAEYPEAPEKDVYRLIYDDDIPKRERTEDTFEKIRYIPEPIRIQLDANVSAIEPREMQPLYVLLRETGWRGTDILNLRYDNCLDYVWDKEDPKYVPYLCG
;
A
#
# COMPACT_ATOMS: atom_id res chain seq x y z
N ASP A 1 -15.37 -17.12 3.19
CA ASP A 1 -14.44 -16.68 2.16
C ASP A 1 -13.34 -15.76 2.67
N VAL A 2 -12.47 -16.32 3.51
CA VAL A 2 -11.37 -15.60 4.15
C VAL A 2 -10.06 -16.35 3.92
N TRP A 3 -9.06 -15.65 3.38
CA TRP A 3 -7.70 -16.16 3.30
C TRP A 3 -6.89 -15.69 4.52
N ARG A 4 -6.23 -16.62 5.18
CA ARG A 4 -5.28 -16.34 6.26
C ARG A 4 -3.88 -16.28 5.67
N ALA A 5 -3.16 -15.19 5.89
CA ALA A 5 -1.85 -14.95 5.31
C ALA A 5 -0.87 -16.12 5.47
N LEU A 6 -0.79 -16.69 6.68
CA LEU A 6 0.12 -17.80 6.99
C LEU A 6 -0.22 -19.13 6.29
N ARG A 7 -1.41 -19.23 5.68
CA ARG A 7 -1.84 -20.42 4.94
C ARG A 7 -1.63 -20.32 3.43
N ILE A 8 -1.17 -19.16 2.94
CA ILE A 8 -0.94 -18.94 1.52
C ILE A 8 0.55 -19.10 1.21
N PRO A 9 0.94 -20.15 0.46
CA PRO A 9 2.32 -20.32 0.07
C PRO A 9 2.86 -19.13 -0.70
N GLY A 10 4.06 -18.68 -0.38
CA GLY A 10 4.72 -17.55 -1.04
C GLY A 10 4.20 -16.16 -0.69
N ALA A 11 3.26 -16.03 0.26
CA ALA A 11 2.77 -14.72 0.72
C ALA A 11 3.90 -13.90 1.35
N ARG A 12 4.08 -12.66 0.87
CA ARG A 12 5.11 -11.74 1.37
C ARG A 12 4.62 -10.98 2.59
N LEU A 13 5.12 -11.40 3.75
CA LEU A 13 4.74 -10.86 5.06
C LEU A 13 5.94 -10.26 5.77
N SER A 14 5.77 -9.06 6.33
CA SER A 14 6.72 -8.52 7.31
C SER A 14 6.69 -9.30 8.62
N ALA A 15 7.69 -9.11 9.47
CA ALA A 15 7.74 -9.75 10.79
C ALA A 15 6.51 -9.40 11.65
N ALA A 16 6.09 -8.12 11.63
CA ALA A 16 4.88 -7.65 12.31
C ALA A 16 3.61 -8.33 11.78
N GLN A 17 3.48 -8.47 10.46
CA GLN A 17 2.34 -9.15 9.84
C GLN A 17 2.29 -10.65 10.16
N LYS A 18 3.43 -11.32 10.27
CA LYS A 18 3.47 -12.72 10.71
C LYS A 18 2.87 -12.88 12.11
N ARG A 19 3.13 -11.92 13.01
CA ARG A 19 2.54 -11.90 14.38
C ARG A 19 1.04 -11.57 14.36
N ALA A 20 0.65 -10.58 13.58
CA ALA A 20 -0.74 -10.11 13.49
C ALA A 20 -1.68 -11.09 12.77
N LYS A 21 -1.15 -12.07 12.03
CA LYS A 21 -1.91 -13.08 11.27
C LYS A 21 -3.01 -12.47 10.37
N PRO A 22 -2.68 -11.53 9.50
CA PRO A 22 -3.66 -10.77 8.74
C PRO A 22 -4.44 -11.66 7.75
N THR A 23 -5.61 -11.17 7.35
CA THR A 23 -6.53 -11.90 6.46
C THR A 23 -6.94 -11.06 5.26
N LEU A 24 -7.28 -11.73 4.13
CA LEU A 24 -8.01 -11.15 3.01
C LEU A 24 -9.44 -11.69 3.02
N ARG A 25 -10.42 -10.79 2.92
CA ARG A 25 -11.84 -11.13 2.97
C ARG A 25 -12.49 -10.87 1.60
N PHE A 26 -13.17 -11.89 1.07
CA PHE A 26 -13.82 -11.87 -0.25
C PHE A 26 -15.35 -11.81 -0.17
N ASN A 27 -15.92 -11.57 1.02
CA ASN A 27 -17.36 -11.67 1.25
C ASN A 27 -18.18 -10.66 0.44
N GLU A 28 -17.60 -9.49 0.18
CA GLU A 28 -18.26 -8.40 -0.55
C GLU A 28 -18.03 -8.48 -2.08
N ILE A 29 -17.29 -9.49 -2.54
CA ILE A 29 -17.18 -9.79 -3.97
C ILE A 29 -18.39 -10.63 -4.37
N PRO A 30 -19.10 -10.24 -5.44
CA PRO A 30 -20.22 -11.04 -5.94
C PRO A 30 -19.80 -12.46 -6.30
N ASP A 31 -20.66 -13.43 -6.05
CA ASP A 31 -20.32 -14.85 -6.21
C ASP A 31 -19.85 -15.17 -7.62
N PHE A 32 -20.45 -14.56 -8.63
CA PHE A 32 -20.07 -14.70 -10.04
C PHE A 32 -18.59 -14.35 -10.30
N TYR A 33 -18.07 -13.26 -9.69
CA TYR A 33 -16.70 -12.80 -9.91
C TYR A 33 -15.69 -13.33 -8.87
N LYS A 34 -16.17 -13.91 -7.80
CA LYS A 34 -15.35 -14.32 -6.64
C LYS A 34 -14.21 -15.27 -7.02
N ALA A 35 -14.47 -16.21 -7.93
CA ALA A 35 -13.46 -17.17 -8.39
C ALA A 35 -12.32 -16.48 -9.16
N GLY A 36 -12.65 -15.57 -10.06
CA GLY A 36 -11.69 -14.78 -10.84
C GLY A 36 -10.87 -13.86 -9.97
N VAL A 37 -11.51 -13.10 -9.07
CA VAL A 37 -10.80 -12.23 -8.12
C VAL A 37 -9.84 -13.05 -7.23
N LYS A 38 -10.26 -14.21 -6.72
CA LYS A 38 -9.36 -15.08 -5.95
C LYS A 38 -8.17 -15.57 -6.79
N ARG A 39 -8.39 -15.92 -8.06
CA ARG A 39 -7.32 -16.35 -8.97
C ARG A 39 -6.31 -15.21 -9.19
N TYR A 40 -6.79 -14.00 -9.44
CA TYR A 40 -5.97 -12.79 -9.53
C TYR A 40 -5.17 -12.55 -8.25
N MET A 41 -5.84 -12.49 -7.10
CA MET A 41 -5.22 -12.23 -5.81
C MET A 41 -4.18 -13.30 -5.42
N ARG A 42 -4.39 -14.57 -5.80
CA ARG A 42 -3.41 -15.64 -5.55
C ARG A 42 -2.07 -15.36 -6.25
N ARG A 43 -2.12 -14.75 -7.42
CA ARG A 43 -0.93 -14.33 -8.15
C ARG A 43 -0.28 -13.08 -7.53
N MET A 44 -1.12 -12.14 -7.07
CA MET A 44 -0.63 -10.89 -6.49
C MET A 44 0.08 -11.09 -5.13
N VAL A 45 -0.41 -11.97 -4.26
CA VAL A 45 0.21 -12.21 -2.93
C VAL A 45 1.62 -12.78 -3.00
N VAL A 46 2.02 -13.37 -4.12
CA VAL A 46 3.39 -13.84 -4.37
C VAL A 46 4.29 -12.71 -4.90
N LYS A 47 3.71 -11.76 -5.64
CA LYS A 47 4.45 -10.66 -6.28
C LYS A 47 4.57 -9.41 -5.40
N ARG A 48 3.52 -9.09 -4.65
CA ARG A 48 3.36 -7.86 -3.89
C ARG A 48 3.33 -8.14 -2.38
N SER A 49 3.56 -7.12 -1.57
CA SER A 49 3.40 -7.25 -0.11
C SER A 49 1.94 -7.53 0.25
N TRP A 50 1.71 -8.17 1.39
CA TRP A 50 0.36 -8.46 1.87
C TRP A 50 -0.48 -7.20 2.09
N SER A 51 0.13 -6.12 2.62
CA SER A 51 -0.56 -4.83 2.79
C SER A 51 -1.07 -4.29 1.45
N HIS A 52 -0.22 -4.32 0.42
CA HIS A 52 -0.59 -3.89 -0.93
C HIS A 52 -1.74 -4.73 -1.50
N CYS A 53 -1.67 -6.06 -1.33
CA CYS A 53 -2.76 -6.96 -1.75
C CYS A 53 -4.06 -6.70 -1.00
N SER A 54 -3.99 -6.38 0.30
CA SER A 54 -5.17 -6.00 1.09
C SER A 54 -5.79 -4.70 0.59
N GLU A 55 -4.97 -3.74 0.22
CA GLU A 55 -5.40 -2.47 -0.36
C GLU A 55 -6.04 -2.67 -1.75
N MET A 56 -5.40 -3.43 -2.64
CA MET A 56 -5.97 -3.80 -3.95
C MET A 56 -7.35 -4.44 -3.80
N LEU A 57 -7.46 -5.45 -2.92
CA LEU A 57 -8.74 -6.15 -2.72
C LEU A 57 -9.82 -5.20 -2.18
N ARG A 58 -9.47 -4.23 -1.35
CA ARG A 58 -10.40 -3.22 -0.87
C ARG A 58 -10.99 -2.41 -2.03
N TYR A 59 -10.16 -1.94 -2.96
CA TYR A 59 -10.64 -1.17 -4.12
C TYR A 59 -11.47 -2.03 -5.09
N ILE A 60 -11.07 -3.29 -5.32
CA ILE A 60 -11.87 -4.23 -6.13
C ILE A 60 -13.25 -4.45 -5.50
N ARG A 61 -13.33 -4.65 -4.19
CA ARG A 61 -14.62 -4.78 -3.48
C ARG A 61 -15.48 -3.52 -3.62
N THR A 62 -14.88 -2.35 -3.44
CA THR A 62 -15.57 -1.06 -3.59
C THR A 62 -16.11 -0.86 -5.00
N PHE A 63 -15.33 -1.22 -6.02
CA PHE A 63 -15.76 -1.19 -7.42
C PHE A 63 -16.99 -2.09 -7.66
N PHE A 64 -16.91 -3.35 -7.27
CA PHE A 64 -18.05 -4.26 -7.41
C PHE A 64 -19.28 -3.79 -6.64
N ARG A 65 -19.10 -3.28 -5.42
CA ARG A 65 -20.20 -2.77 -4.59
C ARG A 65 -20.97 -1.67 -5.33
N LEU A 66 -20.27 -0.70 -5.92
CA LEU A 66 -20.91 0.39 -6.66
C LEU A 66 -21.82 -0.13 -7.78
N PHE A 67 -21.32 -1.07 -8.59
CA PHE A 67 -22.11 -1.60 -9.71
C PHE A 67 -23.31 -2.44 -9.23
N TYR A 68 -23.15 -3.21 -8.15
CA TYR A 68 -24.26 -3.97 -7.58
C TYR A 68 -25.33 -3.12 -6.91
N GLU A 69 -24.93 -2.05 -6.21
CA GLU A 69 -25.87 -1.05 -5.67
C GLU A 69 -26.67 -0.35 -6.78
N ASN A 70 -26.09 -0.22 -7.97
CA ASN A 70 -26.76 0.30 -9.17
C ASN A 70 -27.46 -0.78 -10.02
N GLN A 71 -27.69 -1.96 -9.46
CA GLN A 71 -28.46 -3.06 -10.07
C GLN A 71 -27.88 -3.61 -11.39
N TYR A 72 -26.57 -3.57 -11.53
CA TYR A 72 -25.90 -4.26 -12.65
C TYR A 72 -26.01 -5.78 -12.47
N GLU A 73 -26.30 -6.46 -13.58
CA GLU A 73 -26.43 -7.92 -13.61
C GLU A 73 -25.07 -8.62 -13.54
N ASP A 74 -25.09 -9.92 -13.20
CA ASP A 74 -23.90 -10.76 -13.30
C ASP A 74 -23.39 -10.78 -14.76
N GLY A 75 -22.05 -10.73 -14.91
CA GLY A 75 -21.41 -10.68 -16.22
C GLY A 75 -21.24 -9.26 -16.79
N PHE A 76 -21.67 -8.20 -16.10
CA PHE A 76 -21.57 -6.81 -16.58
C PHE A 76 -20.17 -6.39 -17.01
N LEU A 77 -19.11 -6.97 -16.44
CA LEU A 77 -17.73 -6.63 -16.82
C LEU A 77 -17.47 -6.87 -18.32
N LYS A 78 -18.11 -7.88 -18.94
CA LYS A 78 -17.95 -8.12 -20.38
C LYS A 78 -18.45 -6.96 -21.22
N SER A 79 -19.61 -6.43 -20.86
CA SER A 79 -20.25 -5.30 -21.54
C SER A 79 -19.81 -3.94 -21.05
N LEU A 80 -18.84 -3.90 -20.12
CA LEU A 80 -18.33 -2.67 -19.53
C LEU A 80 -17.96 -1.66 -20.61
N ASN A 81 -18.45 -0.44 -20.47
CA ASN A 81 -18.24 0.62 -21.45
C ASN A 81 -17.76 1.91 -20.78
N ARG A 82 -17.41 2.89 -21.59
CA ARG A 82 -16.87 4.17 -21.09
C ARG A 82 -17.82 4.90 -20.15
N PHE A 83 -19.12 4.88 -20.45
CA PHE A 83 -20.14 5.53 -19.62
C PHE A 83 -20.22 4.91 -18.21
N ASP A 84 -20.06 3.59 -18.10
CA ASP A 84 -20.01 2.91 -16.79
C ASP A 84 -18.79 3.35 -15.99
N ILE A 85 -17.66 3.52 -16.67
CA ILE A 85 -16.43 4.03 -16.03
C ILE A 85 -16.58 5.49 -15.60
N GLU A 86 -17.23 6.33 -16.40
CA GLU A 86 -17.50 7.72 -16.03
C GLU A 86 -18.35 7.81 -14.76
N LYS A 87 -19.39 7.01 -14.63
CA LYS A 87 -20.16 6.90 -13.37
C LYS A 87 -19.28 6.47 -12.18
N TYR A 88 -18.34 5.56 -12.40
CA TYR A 88 -17.41 5.15 -11.38
C TYR A 88 -16.46 6.28 -10.96
N LEU A 89 -15.97 7.05 -11.93
CA LEU A 89 -15.10 8.20 -11.68
C LEU A 89 -15.84 9.33 -10.94
N GLU A 90 -17.08 9.64 -11.33
CA GLU A 90 -17.95 10.60 -10.63
C GLU A 90 -18.16 10.18 -9.17
N TRP A 91 -18.51 8.92 -8.96
CA TRP A 91 -18.70 8.39 -7.60
C TRP A 91 -17.40 8.46 -6.76
N ILE A 92 -16.24 8.18 -7.36
CA ILE A 92 -14.96 8.34 -6.67
C ILE A 92 -14.70 9.80 -6.32
N ALA A 93 -14.98 10.73 -7.24
CA ALA A 93 -14.79 12.15 -6.99
C ALA A 93 -15.64 12.62 -5.81
N GLU A 94 -16.92 12.26 -5.78
CA GLU A 94 -17.83 12.57 -4.67
C GLU A 94 -17.39 11.93 -3.34
N ALA A 95 -17.02 10.65 -3.37
CA ALA A 95 -16.64 9.91 -2.17
C ALA A 95 -15.34 10.40 -1.51
N TYR A 96 -14.46 11.05 -2.29
CA TYR A 96 -13.13 11.48 -1.85
C TYR A 96 -12.89 13.00 -1.99
N GLU A 97 -13.95 13.79 -2.12
CA GLU A 97 -13.91 15.23 -2.39
C GLU A 97 -13.07 16.04 -1.39
N HIS A 98 -12.95 15.56 -0.15
CA HIS A 98 -12.31 16.34 0.92
C HIS A 98 -10.96 15.83 1.40
N ASP A 99 -10.51 14.62 1.05
CA ASP A 99 -9.40 14.06 1.83
C ASP A 99 -8.27 13.39 1.05
N ASN A 100 -8.42 12.97 -0.22
CA ASN A 100 -7.28 12.21 -0.75
C ASN A 100 -7.29 11.94 -2.25
N ALA A 101 -6.72 12.85 -3.03
CA ALA A 101 -6.29 12.57 -4.40
C ALA A 101 -5.46 11.27 -4.51
N THR A 102 -4.76 10.88 -3.43
CA THR A 102 -4.03 9.61 -3.33
C THR A 102 -4.97 8.40 -3.33
N TYR A 103 -6.13 8.46 -2.64
CA TYR A 103 -7.09 7.34 -2.64
C TYR A 103 -7.82 7.24 -3.96
N ALA A 104 -8.25 8.35 -4.53
CA ALA A 104 -8.89 8.37 -5.84
C ALA A 104 -7.95 7.84 -6.92
N SER A 105 -6.71 8.33 -6.97
CA SER A 105 -5.67 7.86 -7.89
C SER A 105 -5.41 6.36 -7.76
N LYS A 106 -5.26 5.85 -6.53
CA LYS A 106 -5.06 4.42 -6.28
C LYS A 106 -6.28 3.60 -6.67
N SER A 107 -7.50 4.09 -6.38
CA SER A 107 -8.74 3.40 -6.72
C SER A 107 -8.83 3.14 -8.22
N VAL A 108 -8.64 4.17 -9.02
CA VAL A 108 -8.68 4.06 -10.49
C VAL A 108 -7.53 3.19 -11.01
N SER A 109 -6.31 3.40 -10.50
CA SER A 109 -5.13 2.65 -10.94
C SER A 109 -5.25 1.14 -10.65
N PHE A 110 -5.73 0.76 -9.47
CA PHE A 110 -5.88 -0.65 -9.12
C PHE A 110 -7.00 -1.34 -9.90
N ILE A 111 -8.09 -0.62 -10.18
CA ILE A 111 -9.14 -1.18 -11.02
C ILE A 111 -8.66 -1.35 -12.45
N ARG A 112 -7.94 -0.37 -13.01
CA ARG A 112 -7.32 -0.52 -14.33
C ARG A 112 -6.35 -1.71 -14.36
N GLU A 113 -5.46 -1.85 -13.37
CA GLU A 113 -4.52 -2.99 -13.28
C GLU A 113 -5.26 -4.34 -13.19
N TYR A 114 -6.36 -4.39 -12.46
CA TYR A 114 -7.18 -5.60 -12.35
C TYR A 114 -7.87 -5.95 -13.66
N LEU A 115 -8.55 -5.00 -14.30
CA LEU A 115 -9.27 -5.21 -15.56
C LEU A 115 -8.30 -5.57 -16.70
N ASP A 116 -7.18 -4.86 -16.82
CA ASP A 116 -6.13 -5.16 -17.78
C ASP A 116 -5.57 -6.58 -17.59
N TYR A 117 -5.29 -6.94 -16.34
CA TYR A 117 -4.79 -8.28 -16.04
C TYR A 117 -5.79 -9.39 -16.44
N ILE A 118 -7.07 -9.25 -16.09
CA ILE A 118 -8.08 -10.29 -16.44
C ILE A 118 -8.32 -10.36 -17.93
N GLN A 119 -8.19 -9.24 -18.65
CA GLN A 119 -8.29 -9.19 -20.11
C GLN A 119 -7.10 -9.88 -20.76
N MET A 120 -5.86 -9.53 -20.37
CA MET A 120 -4.64 -10.16 -20.88
C MET A 120 -4.55 -11.66 -20.55
N ALA A 121 -5.12 -12.08 -19.42
CA ALA A 121 -5.15 -13.47 -18.97
C ALA A 121 -6.37 -14.23 -19.50
N GLU A 122 -7.14 -13.62 -20.39
CA GLU A 122 -8.32 -14.20 -21.06
C GLU A 122 -9.34 -14.82 -20.08
N TYR A 123 -9.63 -14.07 -19.01
CA TYR A 123 -10.67 -14.53 -18.08
C TYR A 123 -12.03 -14.42 -18.73
N PRO A 124 -12.94 -15.40 -18.51
CA PRO A 124 -14.23 -15.41 -19.16
C PRO A 124 -15.11 -14.21 -18.80
N GLU A 125 -14.88 -13.57 -17.66
CA GLU A 125 -15.55 -12.36 -17.20
C GLU A 125 -14.88 -11.07 -17.64
N ALA A 126 -13.76 -11.10 -18.35
CA ALA A 126 -13.00 -9.91 -18.75
C ALA A 126 -13.78 -8.99 -19.69
N PRO A 127 -13.53 -7.67 -19.65
CA PRO A 127 -14.11 -6.73 -20.60
C PRO A 127 -13.80 -7.10 -22.05
N GLU A 128 -14.80 -7.00 -22.94
CA GLU A 128 -14.59 -7.16 -24.37
C GLU A 128 -13.86 -5.97 -25.01
N LYS A 129 -14.09 -4.76 -24.45
CA LYS A 129 -13.40 -3.55 -24.88
C LYS A 129 -12.05 -3.45 -24.22
N ASP A 130 -11.07 -2.98 -24.98
CA ASP A 130 -9.73 -2.67 -24.48
C ASP A 130 -9.79 -1.74 -23.26
N VAL A 131 -9.14 -2.16 -22.18
CA VAL A 131 -9.16 -1.44 -20.89
C VAL A 131 -8.58 -0.04 -21.00
N TYR A 132 -7.59 0.18 -21.88
CA TYR A 132 -7.01 1.51 -22.13
C TYR A 132 -7.95 2.45 -22.91
N ARG A 133 -9.02 1.90 -23.50
CA ARG A 133 -10.13 2.67 -24.08
C ARG A 133 -11.28 2.89 -23.09
N LEU A 134 -11.27 2.18 -21.98
CA LEU A 134 -12.24 2.34 -20.89
C LEU A 134 -11.75 3.34 -19.84
N ILE A 135 -10.48 3.21 -19.44
CA ILE A 135 -9.84 4.04 -18.41
C ILE A 135 -8.58 4.67 -19.01
N TYR A 136 -8.64 5.98 -19.26
CA TYR A 136 -7.52 6.74 -19.81
C TYR A 136 -6.48 7.10 -18.74
N ASP A 137 -5.28 7.48 -19.17
CA ASP A 137 -4.25 7.94 -18.23
C ASP A 137 -4.65 9.24 -17.50
N ASP A 138 -5.46 10.08 -18.15
CA ASP A 138 -5.96 11.32 -17.56
C ASP A 138 -7.12 11.11 -16.58
N ASP A 139 -7.77 9.95 -16.58
CA ASP A 139 -8.78 9.57 -15.58
C ASP A 139 -8.15 9.30 -14.21
N ILE A 140 -6.84 9.07 -14.16
CA ILE A 140 -6.14 8.83 -12.90
C ILE A 140 -5.76 10.19 -12.31
N PRO A 141 -6.40 10.60 -11.18
CA PRO A 141 -6.11 11.88 -10.56
C PRO A 141 -4.62 12.03 -10.26
N LYS A 142 -4.01 13.04 -10.84
CA LYS A 142 -2.59 13.35 -10.59
C LYS A 142 -2.50 14.01 -9.21
N ARG A 143 -1.58 13.52 -8.40
CA ARG A 143 -1.25 14.18 -7.15
C ARG A 143 -0.69 15.57 -7.50
N GLU A 144 -1.34 16.61 -7.01
CA GLU A 144 -0.74 17.93 -7.06
C GLU A 144 0.62 17.85 -6.36
N ARG A 145 1.70 18.06 -7.11
CA ARG A 145 3.00 18.30 -6.49
C ARG A 145 2.86 19.62 -5.74
N THR A 146 2.62 19.51 -4.44
CA THR A 146 2.84 20.65 -3.56
C THR A 146 4.31 21.00 -3.73
N GLU A 147 4.60 22.20 -4.24
CA GLU A 147 5.97 22.71 -4.23
C GLU A 147 6.51 22.54 -2.83
N ASP A 148 7.63 21.81 -2.71
CA ASP A 148 8.32 21.59 -1.43
C ASP A 148 8.97 22.94 -1.00
N THR A 149 8.12 23.86 -0.56
CA THR A 149 8.59 25.03 0.15
C THR A 149 9.07 24.57 1.51
N PHE A 150 10.15 25.10 2.00
CA PHE A 150 10.70 24.85 3.34
C PHE A 150 9.63 24.92 4.43
N GLU A 151 8.58 25.71 4.25
CA GLU A 151 7.42 25.84 5.14
C GLU A 151 6.54 24.60 5.23
N LYS A 152 6.60 23.71 4.23
CA LYS A 152 5.82 22.47 4.17
C LYS A 152 6.60 21.22 4.62
N ILE A 153 7.91 21.36 4.85
CA ILE A 153 8.72 20.28 5.40
C ILE A 153 8.30 20.07 6.86
N ARG A 154 7.70 18.94 7.15
CA ARG A 154 7.30 18.53 8.50
C ARG A 154 8.56 18.08 9.26
N TYR A 155 9.33 19.00 9.76
CA TYR A 155 10.43 18.74 10.70
C TYR A 155 9.99 19.03 12.14
N ILE A 156 10.62 18.38 13.08
CA ILE A 156 10.42 18.68 14.50
C ILE A 156 11.11 20.02 14.79
N PRO A 157 10.37 21.06 15.23
CA PRO A 157 10.98 22.35 15.58
C PRO A 157 12.10 22.18 16.62
N GLU A 158 13.17 22.95 16.48
CA GLU A 158 14.35 22.86 17.35
C GLU A 158 14.03 22.88 18.85
N PRO A 159 13.14 23.75 19.36
CA PRO A 159 12.80 23.77 20.80
C PRO A 159 12.14 22.44 21.25
N ILE A 160 11.35 21.80 20.38
CA ILE A 160 10.73 20.50 20.68
C ILE A 160 11.79 19.40 20.65
N ARG A 161 12.72 19.44 19.69
CA ARG A 161 13.82 18.50 19.60
C ARG A 161 14.68 18.53 20.88
N ILE A 162 15.03 19.73 21.35
CA ILE A 162 15.80 19.90 22.60
C ILE A 162 15.04 19.31 23.80
N GLN A 163 13.72 19.53 23.90
CA GLN A 163 12.91 18.95 24.96
C GLN A 163 12.86 17.44 24.88
N LEU A 164 12.71 16.85 23.69
CA LEU A 164 12.72 15.41 23.50
C LEU A 164 14.08 14.82 23.92
N ASP A 165 15.17 15.42 23.49
CA ASP A 165 16.52 14.98 23.83
C ASP A 165 16.77 15.01 25.33
N ALA A 166 16.33 16.08 26.04
CA ALA A 166 16.45 16.20 27.48
C ALA A 166 15.60 15.17 28.25
N ASN A 167 14.56 14.64 27.65
CA ASN A 167 13.61 13.72 28.29
C ASN A 167 13.65 12.30 27.72
N VAL A 168 14.70 11.89 27.02
CA VAL A 168 14.80 10.53 26.45
C VAL A 168 14.61 9.45 27.49
N SER A 169 15.13 9.66 28.71
CA SER A 169 15.00 8.70 29.82
C SER A 169 13.57 8.54 30.34
N ALA A 170 12.68 9.48 30.03
CA ALA A 170 11.25 9.42 30.40
C ALA A 170 10.39 8.72 29.34
N ILE A 171 10.96 8.33 28.19
CA ILE A 171 10.23 7.61 27.15
C ILE A 171 9.90 6.18 27.68
N GLU A 172 8.62 5.86 27.69
CA GLU A 172 8.12 4.54 28.05
C GLU A 172 7.43 3.86 26.83
N PRO A 173 7.57 2.53 26.65
CA PRO A 173 8.45 1.63 27.41
C PRO A 173 9.94 1.87 27.10
N ARG A 174 10.83 1.50 28.00
CA ARG A 174 12.28 1.79 27.90
C ARG A 174 12.94 1.32 26.61
N GLU A 175 12.42 0.28 26.00
CA GLU A 175 12.91 -0.24 24.72
C GLU A 175 12.73 0.75 23.56
N MET A 176 11.90 1.77 23.73
CA MET A 176 11.71 2.84 22.74
C MET A 176 12.80 3.92 22.81
N GLN A 177 13.54 4.01 23.91
CA GLN A 177 14.62 5.00 24.07
C GLN A 177 15.74 4.83 23.03
N PRO A 178 16.35 3.63 22.85
CA PRO A 178 17.34 3.44 21.80
C PRO A 178 16.76 3.61 20.39
N LEU A 179 15.49 3.28 20.18
CA LEU A 179 14.81 3.53 18.90
C LEU A 179 14.76 5.03 18.58
N TYR A 180 14.40 5.87 19.55
CA TYR A 180 14.39 7.32 19.39
C TYR A 180 15.79 7.86 19.02
N VAL A 181 16.82 7.42 19.75
CA VAL A 181 18.21 7.85 19.50
C VAL A 181 18.65 7.45 18.09
N LEU A 182 18.41 6.21 17.68
CA LEU A 182 18.75 5.72 16.33
C LEU A 182 18.03 6.50 15.24
N LEU A 183 16.73 6.76 15.40
CA LEU A 183 15.94 7.56 14.45
C LEU A 183 16.52 8.97 14.29
N ARG A 184 16.87 9.60 15.42
CA ARG A 184 17.41 10.93 15.46
C ARG A 184 18.79 11.02 14.79
N GLU A 185 19.69 10.11 15.12
CA GLU A 185 21.07 10.14 14.65
C GLU A 185 21.22 9.70 13.19
N THR A 186 20.41 8.74 12.75
CA THR A 186 20.56 8.16 11.40
C THR A 186 19.61 8.76 10.37
N GLY A 187 18.49 9.33 10.78
CA GLY A 187 17.40 9.74 9.87
C GLY A 187 16.75 8.57 9.11
N TRP A 188 17.03 7.34 9.51
CA TRP A 188 16.45 6.16 8.87
C TRP A 188 14.95 6.06 9.13
N ARG A 189 14.24 5.34 8.28
CA ARG A 189 12.83 5.06 8.53
C ARG A 189 12.68 4.15 9.74
N GLY A 190 11.64 4.37 10.54
CA GLY A 190 11.36 3.55 11.72
C GLY A 190 11.31 2.05 11.43
N THR A 191 10.79 1.65 10.25
CA THR A 191 10.78 0.25 9.82
C THR A 191 12.18 -0.33 9.60
N ASP A 192 13.12 0.47 9.14
CA ASP A 192 14.49 0.01 8.87
C ASP A 192 15.21 -0.23 10.19
N ILE A 193 15.08 0.68 11.16
CA ILE A 193 15.63 0.52 12.50
C ILE A 193 15.00 -0.66 13.24
N LEU A 194 13.67 -0.83 13.17
CA LEU A 194 12.97 -1.95 13.81
C LEU A 194 13.31 -3.32 13.21
N ASN A 195 13.87 -3.34 12.00
CA ASN A 195 14.34 -4.57 11.34
C ASN A 195 15.83 -4.82 11.54
N LEU A 196 16.56 -3.94 12.22
CA LEU A 196 17.96 -4.20 12.57
C LEU A 196 18.09 -5.50 13.33
N ARG A 197 19.07 -6.31 12.96
CA ARG A 197 19.35 -7.59 13.59
C ARG A 197 20.48 -7.40 14.57
N TYR A 198 20.25 -7.77 15.81
CA TYR A 198 21.23 -7.63 16.91
C TYR A 198 22.56 -8.28 16.62
N ASP A 199 22.57 -9.40 15.88
CA ASP A 199 23.75 -10.21 15.60
C ASP A 199 24.65 -9.66 14.48
N ASN A 200 24.13 -8.75 13.61
CA ASN A 200 24.87 -8.28 12.44
C ASN A 200 24.54 -6.84 12.04
N CYS A 201 24.00 -6.03 12.94
CA CYS A 201 23.64 -4.63 12.63
C CYS A 201 24.83 -3.66 12.75
N LEU A 202 25.96 -4.09 13.25
CA LEU A 202 27.18 -3.29 13.36
C LEU A 202 28.28 -3.91 12.51
N ASP A 203 28.88 -3.06 11.70
CA ASP A 203 30.14 -3.39 11.01
C ASP A 203 31.17 -2.32 11.34
N TYR A 204 32.46 -2.64 11.17
CA TYR A 204 33.56 -1.77 11.52
C TYR A 204 34.45 -1.56 10.30
N VAL A 205 34.57 -0.32 9.86
CA VAL A 205 35.45 0.05 8.74
C VAL A 205 36.67 0.81 9.29
N TRP A 206 37.84 0.44 8.76
CA TRP A 206 39.09 1.13 9.13
C TRP A 206 39.13 2.50 8.46
N ASP A 207 39.20 3.55 9.25
CA ASP A 207 39.46 4.90 8.75
C ASP A 207 40.97 5.09 8.52
N LYS A 208 41.33 5.50 7.31
CA LYS A 208 42.71 5.74 6.91
C LYS A 208 43.23 7.15 7.32
N GLU A 209 42.32 8.10 7.44
CA GLU A 209 42.64 9.49 7.79
C GLU A 209 42.81 9.66 9.30
N ASP A 210 41.98 8.99 10.08
CA ASP A 210 42.08 8.90 11.54
C ASP A 210 42.15 7.42 11.91
N PRO A 211 43.42 6.90 12.15
CA PRO A 211 43.63 5.45 12.26
C PRO A 211 42.87 4.80 13.40
N LYS A 212 41.60 4.47 13.14
CA LYS A 212 40.69 3.79 14.07
C LYS A 212 39.63 3.00 13.32
N TYR A 213 39.02 2.04 13.97
CA TYR A 213 37.81 1.40 13.49
C TYR A 213 36.58 2.27 13.78
N VAL A 214 35.84 2.63 12.73
CA VAL A 214 34.60 3.39 12.85
C VAL A 214 33.43 2.41 12.72
N PRO A 215 32.50 2.37 13.70
CA PRO A 215 31.34 1.53 13.64
C PRO A 215 30.32 2.10 12.65
N TYR A 216 29.72 1.22 11.84
CA TYR A 216 28.64 1.51 10.94
C TYR A 216 27.42 0.66 11.26
N LEU A 217 26.22 1.25 11.13
CA LEU A 217 24.97 0.48 11.17
C LEU A 217 24.70 -0.11 9.79
N CYS A 218 24.48 -1.41 9.75
CA CYS A 218 24.14 -2.19 8.54
C CYS A 218 22.72 -2.74 8.68
N GLY A 219 21.86 -2.55 7.65
CA GLY A 219 20.47 -3.01 7.65
C GLY A 219 20.10 -3.79 6.41
#